data_de42c86346fd9d3534b4f3ef8d5c913e
#
_entry.id   de42c86346fd9d3534b4f3ef8d5c913e
#
_cell.length_a   1.000
_cell.length_b   1.000
_cell.length_c   1.000
_cell.angle_alpha   90.00
_cell.angle_beta   90.00
_cell.angle_gamma   90.00
#
_symmetry.space_group_name_H-M   'P 1'
#
loop_
_entity.id
_entity.type
_entity.pdbx_description
1 polymer ?
#
loop_
_entity_poly.entity_id
_entity_poly.type
_entity_poly.pdbx_seq_one_letter_code
_entity_poly.pdbx_strand_id
1 'polypeptide(L)'
;GPIAVMAVGSSFVINMLGRYYYELAHGSDKRTAIERMLGETGLGVIISGLAISAAMSTFMLSSLQMVRGLGLVAVLGVLAALLASMLLLPALLNVLPVPRRLADPEHPGSVGSVLTRLGRSVVAHRRAYLAGAAVLVLVGVLGATRIVSDTSVLAFFPEGGPTRSSVATVERVLGGSATITVWLEGDMTDPQVLAAMLDYQQRASELDGMGKGQSIANVVQALHQTLTGEDGLPSSRQAVAQELLLYQSSGSVADLTRFTTLDYQQGIITFVAESMSTERVGELEGELSALAQSSFGDLATVRLTGDPLLEREIEQAMRH
;
A
#
# COMPACT_ATOMS: atom_id res chain seq x y z
N GLY A 1 12.88 1.04 2.36
CA GLY A 1 13.98 0.49 1.60
C GLY A 1 15.35 0.80 2.18
N PRO A 2 16.02 1.94 1.87
CA PRO A 2 17.44 2.18 2.18
C PRO A 2 17.78 2.13 3.66
N ILE A 3 16.91 2.65 4.52
CA ILE A 3 17.10 2.69 5.99
C ILE A 3 17.23 1.28 6.58
N ALA A 4 16.41 0.33 6.13
CA ALA A 4 16.45 -1.05 6.61
C ALA A 4 17.77 -1.73 6.21
N VAL A 5 18.25 -1.51 4.99
CA VAL A 5 19.55 -2.04 4.51
C VAL A 5 20.71 -1.46 5.31
N MET A 6 20.69 -0.16 5.61
CA MET A 6 21.69 0.48 6.46
C MET A 6 21.69 -0.09 7.88
N ALA A 7 20.53 -0.32 8.47
CA ALA A 7 20.40 -0.92 9.81
C ALA A 7 20.98 -2.35 9.85
N VAL A 8 20.70 -3.17 8.85
CA VAL A 8 21.23 -4.53 8.73
C VAL A 8 22.75 -4.50 8.54
N GLY A 9 23.25 -3.66 7.63
CA GLY A 9 24.70 -3.51 7.39
C GLY A 9 25.45 -3.03 8.63
N SER A 10 24.89 -2.08 9.37
CA SER A 10 25.47 -1.62 10.65
C SER A 10 25.56 -2.75 11.68
N SER A 11 24.54 -3.63 11.75
CA SER A 11 24.54 -4.78 12.65
C SER A 11 25.67 -5.76 12.32
N PHE A 12 25.93 -6.03 11.04
CA PHE A 12 27.04 -6.89 10.63
C PHE A 12 28.39 -6.32 11.08
N VAL A 13 28.61 -5.03 10.82
CA VAL A 13 29.84 -4.33 11.20
C VAL A 13 30.04 -4.31 12.72
N ILE A 14 28.98 -4.01 13.49
CA ILE A 14 29.04 -3.95 14.96
C ILE A 14 29.41 -5.32 15.54
N ASN A 15 28.81 -6.40 15.06
CA ASN A 15 29.11 -7.75 15.53
C ASN A 15 30.59 -8.14 15.26
N MET A 16 31.09 -7.83 14.08
CA MET A 16 32.48 -8.09 13.72
C MET A 16 33.44 -7.21 14.53
N LEU A 17 33.18 -5.91 14.65
CA LEU A 17 34.00 -5.01 15.46
C LEU A 17 34.04 -5.42 16.92
N GLY A 18 32.91 -5.88 17.46
CA GLY A 18 32.85 -6.39 18.84
C GLY A 18 33.84 -7.53 19.08
N ARG A 19 33.91 -8.49 18.14
CA ARG A 19 34.88 -9.58 18.22
C ARG A 19 36.31 -9.10 18.02
N TYR A 20 36.58 -8.22 17.07
CA TYR A 20 37.88 -7.64 16.85
C TYR A 20 38.44 -6.95 18.12
N TYR A 21 37.64 -6.09 18.73
CA TYR A 21 38.06 -5.40 19.97
C TYR A 21 38.21 -6.34 21.16
N TYR A 22 37.38 -7.37 21.24
CA TYR A 22 37.50 -8.41 22.25
C TYR A 22 38.86 -9.11 22.15
N GLU A 23 39.28 -9.52 20.95
CA GLU A 23 40.57 -10.17 20.75
C GLU A 23 41.76 -9.25 21.09
N LEU A 24 41.71 -7.99 20.69
CA LEU A 24 42.73 -7.00 21.03
C LEU A 24 42.84 -6.78 22.54
N ALA A 25 41.70 -6.71 23.25
CA ALA A 25 41.68 -6.54 24.70
C ALA A 25 42.28 -7.73 25.44
N HIS A 26 42.25 -8.94 24.85
CA HIS A 26 42.86 -10.14 25.41
C HIS A 26 44.31 -10.35 24.94
N GLY A 27 44.94 -9.34 24.35
CA GLY A 27 46.36 -9.34 23.99
C GLY A 27 46.71 -9.97 22.64
N SER A 28 45.72 -10.27 21.80
CA SER A 28 45.99 -10.71 20.44
C SER A 28 46.58 -9.57 19.63
N ASP A 29 47.52 -9.86 18.73
CA ASP A 29 48.03 -8.90 17.77
C ASP A 29 46.95 -8.58 16.72
N LYS A 30 47.10 -7.46 16.03
CA LYS A 30 46.15 -6.91 15.07
C LYS A 30 45.72 -7.92 13.99
N ARG A 31 46.71 -8.66 13.46
CA ARG A 31 46.49 -9.63 12.37
C ARG A 31 45.67 -10.82 12.88
N THR A 32 46.06 -11.39 14.01
CA THR A 32 45.34 -12.50 14.64
C THR A 32 43.92 -12.10 15.06
N ALA A 33 43.73 -10.86 15.54
CA ALA A 33 42.39 -10.35 15.88
C ALA A 33 41.48 -10.27 14.64
N ILE A 34 42.01 -9.85 13.49
CA ILE A 34 41.25 -9.84 12.22
C ILE A 34 40.95 -11.26 11.74
N GLU A 35 41.92 -12.18 11.79
CA GLU A 35 41.75 -13.58 11.39
C GLU A 35 40.67 -14.29 12.22
N ARG A 36 40.70 -14.10 13.56
CA ARG A 36 39.68 -14.67 14.45
C ARG A 36 38.31 -14.00 14.30
N MET A 37 38.25 -12.69 14.11
CA MET A 37 37.02 -11.97 13.80
C MET A 37 36.33 -12.58 12.59
N LEU A 38 37.07 -12.81 11.49
CA LEU A 38 36.52 -13.42 10.28
C LEU A 38 36.16 -14.89 10.48
N GLY A 39 37.01 -15.69 11.13
CA GLY A 39 36.79 -17.12 11.29
C GLY A 39 35.65 -17.47 12.24
N GLU A 40 35.52 -16.74 13.36
CA GLU A 40 34.53 -17.07 14.39
C GLU A 40 33.21 -16.31 14.23
N THR A 41 33.25 -15.04 13.85
CA THR A 41 32.04 -14.20 13.72
C THR A 41 31.58 -14.11 12.26
N GLY A 42 32.50 -14.18 11.29
CA GLY A 42 32.17 -14.01 9.86
C GLY A 42 31.17 -15.05 9.37
N LEU A 43 31.30 -16.32 9.75
CA LEU A 43 30.35 -17.36 9.36
C LEU A 43 28.93 -17.04 9.87
N GLY A 44 28.79 -16.58 11.12
CA GLY A 44 27.50 -16.19 11.67
C GLY A 44 26.88 -15.01 10.93
N VAL A 45 27.70 -14.03 10.54
CA VAL A 45 27.26 -12.88 9.73
C VAL A 45 26.83 -13.30 8.34
N ILE A 46 27.55 -14.22 7.69
CA ILE A 46 27.17 -14.77 6.37
C ILE A 46 25.82 -15.48 6.44
N ILE A 47 25.65 -16.38 7.41
CA ILE A 47 24.41 -17.14 7.60
C ILE A 47 23.24 -16.16 7.85
N SER A 48 23.43 -15.15 8.71
CA SER A 48 22.42 -14.14 9.01
C SER A 48 22.08 -13.31 7.77
N GLY A 49 23.08 -12.88 7.00
CA GLY A 49 22.87 -12.11 5.78
C GLY A 49 22.11 -12.90 4.71
N LEU A 50 22.45 -14.19 4.54
CA LEU A 50 21.74 -15.08 3.61
C LEU A 50 20.30 -15.35 4.08
N ALA A 51 20.09 -15.56 5.37
CA ALA A 51 18.74 -15.75 5.93
C ALA A 51 17.85 -14.50 5.72
N ILE A 52 18.39 -13.30 5.95
CA ILE A 52 17.68 -12.05 5.70
C ILE A 52 17.41 -11.89 4.20
N SER A 53 18.38 -12.20 3.34
CA SER A 53 18.19 -12.14 1.89
C SER A 53 17.11 -13.12 1.42
N ALA A 54 17.08 -14.34 1.96
CA ALA A 54 16.05 -15.33 1.67
C ALA A 54 14.66 -14.84 2.14
N ALA A 55 14.56 -14.26 3.35
CA ALA A 55 13.33 -13.66 3.83
C ALA A 55 12.84 -12.50 2.94
N MET A 56 13.75 -11.60 2.51
CA MET A 56 13.39 -10.48 1.62
C MET A 56 13.03 -10.95 0.21
N SER A 57 13.55 -12.10 -0.24
CA SER A 57 13.20 -12.65 -1.55
C SER A 57 11.74 -13.11 -1.64
N THR A 58 11.05 -13.35 -0.52
CA THR A 58 9.61 -13.68 -0.52
C THR A 58 8.77 -12.54 -1.10
N PHE A 59 9.19 -11.27 -0.95
CA PHE A 59 8.53 -10.14 -1.59
C PHE A 59 8.55 -10.21 -3.12
N MET A 60 9.52 -10.93 -3.72
CA MET A 60 9.60 -11.12 -5.18
C MET A 60 8.50 -12.05 -5.71
N LEU A 61 7.84 -12.82 -4.84
CA LEU A 61 6.71 -13.69 -5.18
C LEU A 61 5.38 -12.93 -5.23
N SER A 62 5.34 -11.68 -4.76
CA SER A 62 4.14 -10.86 -4.78
C SER A 62 3.66 -10.59 -6.21
N SER A 63 2.35 -10.56 -6.41
CA SER A 63 1.69 -10.14 -7.65
C SER A 63 1.88 -8.64 -7.92
N LEU A 64 2.15 -7.83 -6.90
CA LEU A 64 2.31 -6.38 -6.99
C LEU A 64 3.72 -6.00 -7.44
N GLN A 65 3.83 -5.32 -8.58
CA GLN A 65 5.12 -4.90 -9.16
C GLN A 65 5.96 -4.01 -8.22
N MET A 66 5.30 -3.13 -7.44
CA MET A 66 5.98 -2.28 -6.45
C MET A 66 6.65 -3.11 -5.34
N VAL A 67 5.95 -4.12 -4.82
CA VAL A 67 6.46 -5.01 -3.76
C VAL A 67 7.60 -5.87 -4.29
N ARG A 68 7.49 -6.41 -5.50
CA ARG A 68 8.57 -7.16 -6.17
C ARG A 68 9.83 -6.33 -6.35
N GLY A 69 9.69 -5.07 -6.80
CA GLY A 69 10.80 -4.14 -6.95
C GLY A 69 11.48 -3.84 -5.61
N LEU A 70 10.71 -3.67 -4.55
CA LEU A 70 11.21 -3.44 -3.20
C LEU A 70 11.98 -4.67 -2.68
N GLY A 71 11.47 -5.88 -2.93
CA GLY A 71 12.14 -7.14 -2.60
C GLY A 71 13.50 -7.27 -3.27
N LEU A 72 13.58 -6.99 -4.58
CA LEU A 72 14.83 -7.05 -5.33
C LEU A 72 15.88 -6.07 -4.79
N VAL A 73 15.49 -4.81 -4.57
CA VAL A 73 16.39 -3.78 -4.01
C VAL A 73 16.85 -4.16 -2.61
N ALA A 74 15.97 -4.72 -1.78
CA ALA A 74 16.32 -5.16 -0.42
C ALA A 74 17.34 -6.31 -0.45
N VAL A 75 17.12 -7.35 -1.26
CA VAL A 75 18.05 -8.48 -1.41
C VAL A 75 19.42 -8.01 -1.87
N LEU A 76 19.48 -7.23 -2.95
CA LEU A 76 20.75 -6.70 -3.48
C LEU A 76 21.45 -5.81 -2.46
N GLY A 77 20.69 -4.97 -1.72
CA GLY A 77 21.23 -4.13 -0.67
C GLY A 77 21.83 -4.91 0.50
N VAL A 78 21.16 -5.97 0.97
CA VAL A 78 21.68 -6.82 2.05
C VAL A 78 22.92 -7.59 1.60
N LEU A 79 22.91 -8.14 0.39
CA LEU A 79 24.09 -8.83 -0.16
C LEU A 79 25.28 -7.89 -0.35
N ALA A 80 25.04 -6.67 -0.82
CA ALA A 80 26.08 -5.64 -0.93
C ALA A 80 26.64 -5.24 0.45
N ALA A 81 25.77 -5.06 1.45
CA ALA A 81 26.17 -4.78 2.83
C ALA A 81 26.97 -5.93 3.45
N LEU A 82 26.58 -7.18 3.16
CA LEU A 82 27.31 -8.38 3.59
C LEU A 82 28.72 -8.41 2.97
N LEU A 83 28.82 -8.23 1.65
CA LEU A 83 30.11 -8.20 0.96
C LEU A 83 31.00 -7.06 1.47
N ALA A 84 30.42 -5.86 1.64
CA ALA A 84 31.13 -4.72 2.18
C ALA A 84 31.66 -5.01 3.60
N SER A 85 30.85 -5.63 4.48
CA SER A 85 31.28 -6.01 5.83
C SER A 85 32.40 -7.05 5.81
N MET A 86 32.36 -8.02 4.89
CA MET A 86 33.36 -9.06 4.81
C MET A 86 34.68 -8.61 4.15
N LEU A 87 34.63 -7.65 3.23
CA LEU A 87 35.82 -7.22 2.48
C LEU A 87 36.35 -5.88 2.94
N LEU A 88 35.49 -4.86 3.06
CA LEU A 88 35.94 -3.50 3.39
C LEU A 88 36.31 -3.36 4.87
N LEU A 89 35.58 -4.01 5.77
CA LEU A 89 35.87 -3.87 7.19
C LEU A 89 37.24 -4.42 7.56
N PRO A 90 37.64 -5.66 7.19
CA PRO A 90 39.01 -6.16 7.47
C PRO A 90 40.09 -5.32 6.80
N ALA A 91 39.87 -4.86 5.56
CA ALA A 91 40.80 -4.00 4.85
C ALA A 91 41.01 -2.67 5.58
N LEU A 92 39.92 -2.01 6.01
CA LEU A 92 39.97 -0.79 6.80
C LEU A 92 40.67 -0.99 8.13
N LEU A 93 40.34 -2.06 8.85
CA LEU A 93 40.99 -2.38 10.12
C LEU A 93 42.48 -2.63 9.95
N ASN A 94 42.91 -3.20 8.82
CA ASN A 94 44.34 -3.40 8.54
C ASN A 94 45.10 -2.08 8.34
N VAL A 95 44.46 -1.04 7.78
CA VAL A 95 45.07 0.28 7.57
C VAL A 95 45.00 1.17 8.80
N LEU A 96 43.87 1.13 9.52
CA LEU A 96 43.65 1.99 10.68
C LEU A 96 44.54 1.62 11.88
N PRO A 97 45.07 2.60 12.63
CA PRO A 97 45.84 2.30 13.83
C PRO A 97 44.96 1.68 14.92
N VAL A 98 45.55 0.80 15.73
CA VAL A 98 44.86 0.22 16.90
C VAL A 98 44.55 1.35 17.92
N PRO A 99 43.30 1.41 18.43
CA PRO A 99 42.94 2.41 19.43
C PRO A 99 43.81 2.30 20.69
N ARG A 100 44.30 3.44 21.19
CA ARG A 100 45.15 3.50 22.36
C ARG A 100 44.46 3.15 23.69
N ARG A 101 43.12 3.21 23.70
CA ARG A 101 42.28 2.83 24.86
C ARG A 101 41.31 1.74 24.41
N LEU A 102 41.64 0.51 24.77
CA LEU A 102 40.70 -0.61 24.66
C LEU A 102 39.86 -0.65 25.94
N ALA A 103 38.60 -1.06 25.82
CA ALA A 103 37.78 -1.31 27.01
C ALA A 103 38.41 -2.43 27.84
N ASP A 104 38.57 -2.19 29.12
CA ASP A 104 39.12 -3.19 30.05
C ASP A 104 38.09 -4.34 30.18
N PRO A 105 38.45 -5.59 29.81
CA PRO A 105 37.55 -6.74 29.91
C PRO A 105 37.13 -7.04 31.36
N GLU A 106 37.97 -6.70 32.33
CA GLU A 106 37.72 -6.97 33.77
C GLU A 106 36.82 -5.92 34.41
N HIS A 107 36.75 -4.71 33.85
CA HIS A 107 35.93 -3.62 34.34
C HIS A 107 34.89 -3.18 33.31
N PRO A 108 33.80 -3.96 33.14
CA PRO A 108 32.73 -3.58 32.23
C PRO A 108 32.11 -2.27 32.76
N GLY A 109 32.04 -1.26 31.86
CA GLY A 109 31.40 0.02 32.18
C GLY A 109 29.97 -0.15 32.68
N SER A 110 29.31 0.93 33.03
CA SER A 110 27.94 0.92 33.61
C SER A 110 26.96 0.03 32.85
N VAL A 111 26.99 0.05 31.54
CA VAL A 111 26.14 -0.80 30.67
C VAL A 111 26.52 -2.28 30.79
N GLY A 112 27.80 -2.61 30.80
CA GLY A 112 28.26 -4.00 30.96
C GLY A 112 27.87 -4.61 32.31
N SER A 113 27.91 -3.82 33.38
CA SER A 113 27.49 -4.27 34.72
C SER A 113 25.98 -4.57 34.79
N VAL A 114 25.16 -3.76 34.13
CA VAL A 114 23.71 -3.99 34.01
C VAL A 114 23.42 -5.26 33.20
N LEU A 115 24.10 -5.46 32.08
CA LEU A 115 23.95 -6.67 31.23
C LEU A 115 24.38 -7.93 31.97
N THR A 116 25.48 -7.89 32.73
CA THR A 116 25.94 -9.02 33.52
C THR A 116 24.95 -9.36 34.65
N ARG A 117 24.36 -8.35 35.30
CA ARG A 117 23.32 -8.53 36.33
C ARG A 117 22.05 -9.14 35.72
N LEU A 118 21.64 -8.64 34.56
CA LEU A 118 20.50 -9.18 33.80
C LEU A 118 20.76 -10.64 33.43
N GLY A 119 21.92 -10.97 32.87
CA GLY A 119 22.30 -12.32 32.50
C GLY A 119 22.22 -13.30 33.67
N ARG A 120 22.75 -12.91 34.83
CA ARG A 120 22.66 -13.69 36.09
C ARG A 120 21.21 -13.88 36.54
N SER A 121 20.36 -12.83 36.42
CA SER A 121 18.95 -12.92 36.77
C SER A 121 18.20 -13.89 35.85
N VAL A 122 18.46 -13.84 34.52
CA VAL A 122 17.85 -14.75 33.54
C VAL A 122 18.22 -16.20 33.85
N VAL A 123 19.48 -16.49 34.12
CA VAL A 123 19.94 -17.85 34.47
C VAL A 123 19.29 -18.34 35.76
N ALA A 124 19.27 -17.48 36.81
CA ALA A 124 18.68 -17.81 38.11
C ALA A 124 17.16 -18.05 38.04
N HIS A 125 16.45 -17.26 37.24
CA HIS A 125 14.98 -17.30 37.17
C HIS A 125 14.48 -17.73 35.78
N ARG A 126 15.19 -18.63 35.11
CA ARG A 126 14.92 -19.07 33.71
C ARG A 126 13.45 -19.41 33.42
N ARG A 127 12.77 -20.07 34.39
CA ARG A 127 11.35 -20.43 34.21
C ARG A 127 10.42 -19.22 34.19
N ALA A 128 10.70 -18.22 35.02
CA ALA A 128 9.92 -16.97 35.06
C ALA A 128 10.10 -16.16 33.73
N TYR A 129 11.35 -16.10 33.23
CA TYR A 129 11.61 -15.43 31.93
C TYR A 129 10.98 -16.18 30.77
N LEU A 130 10.99 -17.53 30.73
CA LEU A 130 10.31 -18.33 29.73
C LEU A 130 8.79 -18.15 29.82
N ALA A 131 8.20 -18.15 31.00
CA ALA A 131 6.78 -17.88 31.20
C ALA A 131 6.40 -16.45 30.73
N GLY A 132 7.21 -15.45 31.07
CA GLY A 132 7.03 -14.09 30.61
C GLY A 132 7.09 -13.96 29.10
N ALA A 133 8.05 -14.62 28.45
CA ALA A 133 8.16 -14.66 26.99
C ALA A 133 6.96 -15.36 26.35
N ALA A 134 6.50 -16.49 26.92
CA ALA A 134 5.31 -17.18 26.43
C ALA A 134 4.04 -16.33 26.53
N VAL A 135 3.86 -15.59 27.64
CA VAL A 135 2.76 -14.62 27.81
C VAL A 135 2.85 -13.53 26.77
N LEU A 136 4.05 -12.98 26.52
CA LEU A 136 4.26 -11.92 25.56
C LEU A 136 3.95 -12.37 24.12
N VAL A 137 4.35 -13.59 23.75
CA VAL A 137 3.99 -14.22 22.47
C VAL A 137 2.47 -14.43 22.38
N LEU A 138 1.83 -14.94 23.44
CA LEU A 138 0.39 -15.14 23.46
C LEU A 138 -0.38 -13.81 23.29
N VAL A 139 0.03 -12.76 24.00
CA VAL A 139 -0.54 -11.41 23.84
C VAL A 139 -0.31 -10.88 22.42
N GLY A 140 0.88 -11.12 21.84
CA GLY A 140 1.19 -10.74 20.46
C GLY A 140 0.30 -11.46 19.45
N VAL A 141 0.12 -12.76 19.58
CA VAL A 141 -0.79 -13.56 18.71
C VAL A 141 -2.23 -13.08 18.84
N LEU A 142 -2.72 -12.90 20.08
CA LEU A 142 -4.08 -12.38 20.31
C LEU A 142 -4.25 -10.95 19.80
N GLY A 143 -3.21 -10.11 19.90
CA GLY A 143 -3.20 -8.75 19.34
C GLY A 143 -3.23 -8.77 17.81
N ALA A 144 -2.49 -9.70 17.19
CA ALA A 144 -2.44 -9.82 15.73
C ALA A 144 -3.82 -10.14 15.11
N THR A 145 -4.67 -10.88 15.82
CA THR A 145 -6.05 -11.17 15.36
C THR A 145 -6.99 -9.96 15.41
N ARG A 146 -6.58 -8.88 16.05
CA ARG A 146 -7.34 -7.63 16.18
C ARG A 146 -6.81 -6.52 15.26
N ILE A 147 -5.76 -6.78 14.48
CA ILE A 147 -5.23 -5.80 13.54
C ILE A 147 -6.21 -5.69 12.37
N VAL A 148 -6.87 -4.54 12.29
CA VAL A 148 -7.63 -4.13 11.11
C VAL A 148 -6.65 -3.39 10.20
N SER A 149 -6.44 -3.92 8.99
CA SER A 149 -5.63 -3.25 7.99
C SER A 149 -6.51 -2.21 7.29
N ASP A 150 -6.27 -0.95 7.55
CA ASP A 150 -6.90 0.16 6.82
C ASP A 150 -5.84 0.73 5.86
N THR A 151 -6.05 0.50 4.56
CA THR A 151 -5.12 0.90 3.49
C THR A 151 -5.48 2.28 2.93
N SER A 152 -6.46 2.96 3.52
CA SER A 152 -6.84 4.32 3.13
C SER A 152 -5.62 5.26 3.17
N VAL A 153 -5.35 5.93 2.05
CA VAL A 153 -4.25 6.92 1.95
C VAL A 153 -4.42 8.02 3.00
N LEU A 154 -5.65 8.36 3.38
CA LEU A 154 -5.94 9.33 4.43
C LEU A 154 -5.50 8.88 5.82
N ALA A 155 -5.44 7.59 6.11
CA ALA A 155 -4.98 7.07 7.38
C ALA A 155 -3.50 7.39 7.68
N PHE A 156 -2.70 7.66 6.65
CA PHE A 156 -1.30 8.07 6.81
C PHE A 156 -1.11 9.53 7.26
N PHE A 157 -2.17 10.35 7.23
CA PHE A 157 -2.10 11.75 7.65
C PHE A 157 -2.64 11.93 9.07
N PRO A 158 -1.97 12.78 9.90
CA PRO A 158 -2.42 13.04 11.27
C PRO A 158 -3.85 13.59 11.32
N GLU A 159 -4.61 13.17 12.32
CA GLU A 159 -5.93 13.75 12.62
C GLU A 159 -5.80 15.24 12.92
N GLY A 160 -6.65 16.07 12.30
CA GLY A 160 -6.58 17.54 12.43
C GLY A 160 -5.49 18.20 11.61
N GLY A 161 -4.70 17.46 10.81
CA GLY A 161 -3.71 18.02 9.90
C GLY A 161 -4.34 18.80 8.72
N PRO A 162 -3.58 19.71 8.07
CA PRO A 162 -4.09 20.53 6.97
C PRO A 162 -4.61 19.69 5.79
N THR A 163 -3.96 18.56 5.48
CA THR A 163 -4.38 17.66 4.41
C THR A 163 -5.74 17.03 4.72
N ARG A 164 -5.93 16.50 5.94
CA ARG A 164 -7.18 15.87 6.33
C ARG A 164 -8.33 16.86 6.41
N SER A 165 -8.09 18.09 6.88
CA SER A 165 -9.10 19.17 6.91
C SER A 165 -9.47 19.64 5.50
N SER A 166 -8.52 19.68 4.57
CA SER A 166 -8.79 20.02 3.17
C SER A 166 -9.65 18.94 2.49
N VAL A 167 -9.34 17.66 2.69
CA VAL A 167 -10.17 16.54 2.16
C VAL A 167 -11.57 16.58 2.76
N ALA A 168 -11.71 16.76 4.06
CA ALA A 168 -13.03 16.89 4.71
C ALA A 168 -13.84 18.09 4.18
N THR A 169 -13.17 19.16 3.73
CA THR A 169 -13.83 20.29 3.08
C THR A 169 -14.30 19.92 1.68
N VAL A 170 -13.46 19.23 0.91
CA VAL A 170 -13.81 18.71 -0.43
C VAL A 170 -14.99 17.75 -0.34
N GLU A 171 -14.95 16.80 0.58
CA GLU A 171 -16.03 15.84 0.82
C GLU A 171 -17.36 16.53 1.15
N ARG A 172 -17.33 17.57 1.99
CA ARG A 172 -18.52 18.33 2.33
C ARG A 172 -19.12 19.11 1.15
N VAL A 173 -18.26 19.62 0.25
CA VAL A 173 -18.68 20.46 -0.89
C VAL A 173 -19.07 19.61 -2.10
N LEU A 174 -18.29 18.56 -2.39
CA LEU A 174 -18.48 17.71 -3.57
C LEU A 174 -19.24 16.41 -3.27
N GLY A 175 -19.47 16.08 -2.00
CA GLY A 175 -20.13 14.84 -1.60
C GLY A 175 -19.20 13.63 -1.59
N GLY A 176 -17.86 13.86 -1.60
CA GLY A 176 -16.85 12.81 -1.54
C GLY A 176 -15.49 13.26 -2.05
N SER A 177 -14.48 12.42 -1.84
CA SER A 177 -13.09 12.63 -2.29
C SER A 177 -12.54 11.48 -3.11
N ALA A 178 -13.25 10.36 -3.15
CA ALA A 178 -12.92 9.18 -3.95
C ALA A 178 -13.83 9.11 -5.20
N THR A 179 -13.38 8.40 -6.23
CA THR A 179 -14.14 8.23 -7.46
C THR A 179 -14.46 6.77 -7.70
N ILE A 180 -15.74 6.45 -7.86
CA ILE A 180 -16.21 5.15 -8.33
C ILE A 180 -16.74 5.30 -9.74
N THR A 181 -16.23 4.48 -10.65
CA THR A 181 -16.61 4.50 -12.06
C THR A 181 -17.30 3.19 -12.42
N VAL A 182 -18.48 3.32 -12.99
CA VAL A 182 -19.24 2.21 -13.56
C VAL A 182 -19.07 2.25 -15.07
N TRP A 183 -18.39 1.26 -15.61
CA TRP A 183 -18.19 1.12 -17.05
C TRP A 183 -19.29 0.26 -17.65
N LEU A 184 -19.87 0.74 -18.74
CA LEU A 184 -20.96 0.10 -19.47
C LEU A 184 -20.52 -0.19 -20.90
N GLU A 185 -20.86 -1.37 -21.37
CA GLU A 185 -20.74 -1.79 -22.76
C GLU A 185 -22.13 -2.02 -23.34
N GLY A 186 -22.55 -1.16 -24.27
CA GLY A 186 -23.87 -1.12 -24.86
C GLY A 186 -24.06 0.12 -25.74
N ASP A 187 -25.22 0.26 -26.34
CA ASP A 187 -25.54 1.40 -27.23
C ASP A 187 -25.97 2.63 -26.41
N MET A 188 -25.05 3.59 -26.28
CA MET A 188 -25.29 4.85 -25.54
C MET A 188 -26.20 5.82 -26.29
N THR A 189 -26.68 5.46 -27.49
CA THR A 189 -27.72 6.21 -28.21
C THR A 189 -29.12 5.66 -27.96
N ASP A 190 -29.24 4.51 -27.28
CA ASP A 190 -30.54 3.92 -26.95
C ASP A 190 -31.17 4.65 -25.75
N PRO A 191 -32.40 5.23 -25.94
CA PRO A 191 -33.11 5.86 -24.83
C PRO A 191 -33.35 4.95 -23.63
N GLN A 192 -33.47 3.64 -23.81
CA GLN A 192 -33.66 2.67 -22.72
C GLN A 192 -32.39 2.53 -21.88
N VAL A 193 -31.22 2.49 -22.53
CA VAL A 193 -29.92 2.45 -21.83
C VAL A 193 -29.71 3.76 -21.05
N LEU A 194 -29.99 4.90 -21.66
CA LEU A 194 -29.87 6.21 -21.01
C LEU A 194 -30.83 6.34 -19.79
N ALA A 195 -32.07 5.86 -19.92
CA ALA A 195 -33.02 5.84 -18.83
C ALA A 195 -32.57 4.92 -17.69
N ALA A 196 -32.03 3.74 -18.01
CA ALA A 196 -31.44 2.83 -17.02
C ALA A 196 -30.22 3.45 -16.32
N MET A 197 -29.38 4.24 -17.04
CA MET A 197 -28.29 4.99 -16.44
C MET A 197 -28.77 6.01 -15.41
N LEU A 198 -29.83 6.77 -15.73
CA LEU A 198 -30.40 7.76 -14.79
C LEU A 198 -31.05 7.09 -13.56
N ASP A 199 -31.79 5.98 -13.74
CA ASP A 199 -32.36 5.19 -12.64
C ASP A 199 -31.28 4.64 -11.74
N TYR A 200 -30.26 4.03 -12.34
CA TYR A 200 -29.10 3.52 -11.60
C TYR A 200 -28.38 4.62 -10.81
N GLN A 201 -28.13 5.78 -11.41
CA GLN A 201 -27.50 6.92 -10.75
C GLN A 201 -28.31 7.41 -9.57
N GLN A 202 -29.63 7.53 -9.70
CA GLN A 202 -30.48 7.97 -8.64
C GLN A 202 -30.44 6.99 -7.47
N ARG A 203 -30.64 5.71 -7.72
CA ARG A 203 -30.65 4.67 -6.68
C ARG A 203 -29.29 4.46 -6.05
N ALA A 204 -28.22 4.54 -6.84
CA ALA A 204 -26.85 4.45 -6.30
C ALA A 204 -26.50 5.64 -5.40
N SER A 205 -26.99 6.85 -5.72
CA SER A 205 -26.76 8.04 -4.88
C SER A 205 -27.50 8.01 -3.54
N GLU A 206 -28.46 7.09 -3.36
CA GLU A 206 -29.17 6.86 -2.09
C GLU A 206 -28.40 5.92 -1.14
N LEU A 207 -27.35 5.25 -1.65
CA LEU A 207 -26.48 4.39 -0.84
C LEU A 207 -25.57 5.23 0.06
N ASP A 208 -25.36 4.75 1.27
CA ASP A 208 -24.53 5.43 2.27
C ASP A 208 -23.06 5.57 1.81
N GLY A 209 -22.55 6.79 1.83
CA GLY A 209 -21.22 7.14 1.35
C GLY A 209 -21.11 7.42 -0.16
N MET A 210 -22.23 7.36 -0.90
CA MET A 210 -22.27 7.68 -2.33
C MET A 210 -22.76 9.10 -2.58
N GLY A 211 -22.04 9.83 -3.41
CA GLY A 211 -22.47 11.12 -3.94
C GLY A 211 -23.21 11.00 -5.28
N LYS A 212 -23.42 12.14 -5.91
CA LYS A 212 -24.13 12.18 -7.20
C LYS A 212 -23.32 11.57 -8.34
N GLY A 213 -24.00 10.79 -9.17
CA GLY A 213 -23.44 10.24 -10.40
C GLY A 213 -23.57 11.22 -11.58
N GLN A 214 -22.62 11.11 -12.52
CA GLN A 214 -22.66 11.83 -13.80
C GLN A 214 -22.34 10.87 -14.95
N SER A 215 -23.07 11.02 -16.06
CA SER A 215 -22.90 10.21 -17.26
C SER A 215 -23.33 10.97 -18.52
N ILE A 216 -23.20 10.30 -19.66
CA ILE A 216 -23.73 10.80 -20.94
C ILE A 216 -25.24 11.03 -20.88
N ALA A 217 -26.00 10.26 -20.09
CA ALA A 217 -27.45 10.42 -19.96
C ALA A 217 -27.84 11.79 -19.39
N ASN A 218 -27.04 12.33 -18.45
CA ASN A 218 -27.28 13.69 -17.94
C ASN A 218 -27.02 14.76 -18.99
N VAL A 219 -26.02 14.54 -19.85
CA VAL A 219 -25.72 15.46 -20.97
C VAL A 219 -26.86 15.45 -21.96
N VAL A 220 -27.34 14.27 -22.35
CA VAL A 220 -28.50 14.13 -23.31
C VAL A 220 -29.77 14.75 -22.71
N GLN A 221 -30.04 14.49 -21.42
CA GLN A 221 -31.20 15.09 -20.75
C GLN A 221 -31.15 16.64 -20.73
N ALA A 222 -29.99 17.22 -20.43
CA ALA A 222 -29.81 18.67 -20.43
C ALA A 222 -29.91 19.28 -21.84
N LEU A 223 -29.40 18.56 -22.85
CA LEU A 223 -29.54 18.96 -24.25
C LEU A 223 -31.00 18.94 -24.71
N HIS A 224 -31.71 17.85 -24.44
CA HIS A 224 -33.12 17.70 -24.79
C HIS A 224 -33.98 18.81 -24.20
N GLN A 225 -33.79 19.08 -22.92
CA GLN A 225 -34.48 20.18 -22.25
C GLN A 225 -34.16 21.55 -22.86
N THR A 226 -32.88 21.77 -23.22
CA THR A 226 -32.44 23.04 -23.83
C THR A 226 -33.01 23.23 -25.24
N LEU A 227 -33.09 22.16 -26.04
CA LEU A 227 -33.53 22.22 -27.42
C LEU A 227 -35.06 22.20 -27.59
N THR A 228 -35.76 21.44 -26.76
CA THR A 228 -37.22 21.23 -26.90
C THR A 228 -38.04 21.98 -25.84
N GLY A 229 -37.43 22.29 -24.69
CA GLY A 229 -38.13 22.80 -23.50
C GLY A 229 -38.86 21.70 -22.71
N GLU A 230 -38.71 20.42 -23.09
CA GLU A 230 -39.35 19.29 -22.43
C GLU A 230 -38.34 18.61 -21.46
N ASP A 231 -38.84 18.20 -20.29
CA ASP A 231 -38.06 17.44 -19.34
C ASP A 231 -38.01 15.96 -19.75
N GLY A 232 -36.81 15.34 -19.64
CA GLY A 232 -36.65 13.91 -19.88
C GLY A 232 -35.59 13.58 -20.92
N LEU A 233 -35.75 12.42 -21.54
CA LEU A 233 -34.88 11.92 -22.62
C LEU A 233 -35.62 11.88 -23.93
N PRO A 234 -34.90 12.02 -25.06
CA PRO A 234 -35.50 11.83 -26.40
C PRO A 234 -36.12 10.44 -26.52
N SER A 235 -37.24 10.33 -27.23
CA SER A 235 -38.03 9.09 -27.37
C SER A 235 -37.45 8.08 -28.36
N SER A 236 -36.46 8.46 -29.18
CA SER A 236 -35.87 7.59 -30.21
C SER A 236 -34.35 7.72 -30.29
N ARG A 237 -33.68 6.64 -30.73
CA ARG A 237 -32.22 6.63 -31.00
C ARG A 237 -31.80 7.72 -32.00
N GLN A 238 -32.63 7.96 -33.03
CA GLN A 238 -32.34 9.00 -34.03
C GLN A 238 -32.33 10.39 -33.42
N ALA A 239 -33.27 10.68 -32.49
CA ALA A 239 -33.29 11.96 -31.78
C ALA A 239 -32.09 12.12 -30.86
N VAL A 240 -31.70 11.09 -30.08
CA VAL A 240 -30.48 11.11 -29.26
C VAL A 240 -29.26 11.36 -30.14
N ALA A 241 -29.10 10.61 -31.24
CA ALA A 241 -27.96 10.77 -32.15
C ALA A 241 -27.90 12.16 -32.78
N GLN A 242 -29.05 12.72 -33.14
CA GLN A 242 -29.13 14.06 -33.72
C GLN A 242 -28.75 15.14 -32.69
N GLU A 243 -29.24 15.06 -31.47
CA GLU A 243 -28.88 15.99 -30.39
C GLU A 243 -27.39 15.92 -30.06
N LEU A 244 -26.81 14.72 -29.93
CA LEU A 244 -25.37 14.53 -29.72
C LEU A 244 -24.55 15.09 -30.90
N LEU A 245 -24.99 14.93 -32.14
CA LEU A 245 -24.33 15.51 -33.30
C LEU A 245 -24.36 17.05 -33.27
N LEU A 246 -25.50 17.64 -32.90
CA LEU A 246 -25.59 19.09 -32.70
C LEU A 246 -24.63 19.58 -31.60
N TYR A 247 -24.55 18.85 -30.52
CA TYR A 247 -23.60 19.18 -29.44
C TYR A 247 -22.14 19.11 -29.93
N GLN A 248 -21.78 18.05 -30.69
CA GLN A 248 -20.43 17.92 -31.23
C GLN A 248 -20.09 19.04 -32.23
N SER A 249 -21.06 19.55 -32.96
CA SER A 249 -20.84 20.62 -33.92
C SER A 249 -20.69 22.01 -33.27
N SER A 250 -21.25 22.21 -32.11
CA SER A 250 -21.28 23.48 -31.37
C SER A 250 -20.38 23.53 -30.16
N GLY A 251 -19.99 22.37 -29.61
CA GLY A 251 -19.22 22.24 -28.36
C GLY A 251 -17.88 21.53 -28.54
N SER A 252 -17.27 21.20 -27.42
CA SER A 252 -16.03 20.43 -27.38
C SER A 252 -16.33 18.93 -27.41
N VAL A 253 -15.84 18.24 -28.45
CA VAL A 253 -15.88 16.76 -28.51
C VAL A 253 -15.21 16.15 -27.26
N ALA A 254 -14.23 16.84 -26.67
CA ALA A 254 -13.54 16.40 -25.47
C ALA A 254 -14.48 16.25 -24.25
N ASP A 255 -15.59 16.98 -24.19
CA ASP A 255 -16.53 16.88 -23.07
C ASP A 255 -17.39 15.60 -23.15
N LEU A 256 -17.72 15.13 -24.36
CA LEU A 256 -18.43 13.87 -24.55
C LEU A 256 -17.52 12.66 -24.33
N THR A 257 -16.27 12.73 -24.79
CA THR A 257 -15.30 11.62 -24.61
C THR A 257 -14.94 11.33 -23.16
N ARG A 258 -15.37 12.19 -22.25
CA ARG A 258 -15.30 11.92 -20.80
C ARG A 258 -16.29 10.85 -20.34
N PHE A 259 -17.42 10.69 -21.03
CA PHE A 259 -18.52 9.84 -20.62
C PHE A 259 -18.79 8.68 -21.57
N THR A 260 -18.34 8.78 -22.82
CA THR A 260 -18.60 7.76 -23.85
C THR A 260 -17.50 7.71 -24.90
N THR A 261 -17.38 6.57 -25.58
CA THR A 261 -16.53 6.42 -26.77
C THR A 261 -17.15 7.14 -27.97
N LEU A 262 -16.35 7.44 -29.00
CA LEU A 262 -16.79 8.14 -30.19
C LEU A 262 -17.83 7.35 -31.03
N ASP A 263 -17.83 6.03 -30.92
CA ASP A 263 -18.76 5.11 -31.53
C ASP A 263 -20.03 4.87 -30.69
N TYR A 264 -20.11 5.49 -29.51
CA TYR A 264 -21.20 5.34 -28.55
C TYR A 264 -21.51 3.90 -28.11
N GLN A 265 -20.54 2.98 -28.23
CA GLN A 265 -20.69 1.60 -27.81
C GLN A 265 -20.27 1.35 -26.36
N GLN A 266 -19.61 2.31 -25.76
CA GLN A 266 -19.18 2.23 -24.37
C GLN A 266 -19.47 3.55 -23.66
N GLY A 267 -19.88 3.45 -22.41
CA GLY A 267 -20.15 4.61 -21.56
C GLY A 267 -19.65 4.41 -20.15
N ILE A 268 -19.52 5.51 -19.42
CA ILE A 268 -19.21 5.47 -17.99
C ILE A 268 -20.21 6.30 -17.19
N ILE A 269 -20.47 5.84 -15.98
CA ILE A 269 -21.08 6.63 -14.91
C ILE A 269 -20.02 6.86 -13.86
N THR A 270 -19.76 8.10 -13.53
CA THR A 270 -18.77 8.47 -12.52
C THR A 270 -19.49 9.01 -11.30
N PHE A 271 -19.23 8.39 -10.15
CA PHE A 271 -19.73 8.83 -8.86
C PHE A 271 -18.59 9.41 -8.04
N VAL A 272 -18.89 10.42 -7.25
CA VAL A 272 -18.04 10.85 -6.16
C VAL A 272 -18.48 10.09 -4.92
N ALA A 273 -17.54 9.51 -4.17
CA ALA A 273 -17.81 8.75 -2.95
C ALA A 273 -16.99 9.29 -1.79
N GLU A 274 -17.50 9.15 -0.58
CA GLU A 274 -16.74 9.46 0.63
C GLU A 274 -15.57 8.48 0.80
N SER A 275 -14.55 8.91 1.52
CA SER A 275 -13.48 8.02 1.93
C SER A 275 -14.00 7.03 2.98
N MET A 276 -13.96 5.74 2.67
CA MET A 276 -14.52 4.68 3.51
C MET A 276 -13.53 3.54 3.74
N SER A 277 -13.82 2.70 4.73
CA SER A 277 -13.01 1.51 5.03
C SER A 277 -13.10 0.47 3.90
N THR A 278 -12.07 -0.34 3.75
CA THR A 278 -12.02 -1.44 2.76
C THR A 278 -13.19 -2.42 2.89
N GLU A 279 -13.68 -2.65 4.13
CA GLU A 279 -14.86 -3.49 4.40
C GLU A 279 -16.12 -2.87 3.80
N ARG A 280 -16.36 -1.58 4.04
CA ARG A 280 -17.50 -0.85 3.47
C ARG A 280 -17.44 -0.76 1.95
N VAL A 281 -16.25 -0.58 1.37
CA VAL A 281 -16.04 -0.64 -0.08
C VAL A 281 -16.49 -1.98 -0.65
N GLY A 282 -16.23 -3.09 0.07
CA GLY A 282 -16.66 -4.42 -0.34
C GLY A 282 -18.17 -4.62 -0.32
N GLU A 283 -18.85 -4.10 0.70
CA GLU A 283 -20.32 -4.12 0.78
C GLU A 283 -20.92 -3.29 -0.34
N LEU A 284 -20.40 -2.07 -0.53
CA LEU A 284 -20.85 -1.14 -1.57
C LEU A 284 -20.69 -1.70 -2.98
N GLU A 285 -19.60 -2.41 -3.26
CA GLU A 285 -19.41 -3.10 -4.54
C GLU A 285 -20.49 -4.15 -4.78
N GLY A 286 -20.87 -4.91 -3.75
CA GLY A 286 -21.96 -5.88 -3.82
C GLY A 286 -23.32 -5.19 -4.07
N GLU A 287 -23.61 -4.10 -3.35
CA GLU A 287 -24.82 -3.30 -3.51
C GLU A 287 -24.92 -2.71 -4.92
N LEU A 288 -23.83 -2.08 -5.41
CA LEU A 288 -23.77 -1.50 -6.76
C LEU A 288 -23.89 -2.55 -7.86
N SER A 289 -23.30 -3.74 -7.69
CA SER A 289 -23.40 -4.84 -8.66
C SER A 289 -24.83 -5.38 -8.74
N ALA A 290 -25.49 -5.57 -7.61
CA ALA A 290 -26.89 -6.02 -7.56
C ALA A 290 -27.83 -4.98 -8.20
N LEU A 291 -27.56 -3.70 -7.92
CA LEU A 291 -28.29 -2.58 -8.51
C LEU A 291 -28.10 -2.54 -10.03
N ALA A 292 -26.85 -2.71 -10.51
CA ALA A 292 -26.54 -2.73 -11.94
C ALA A 292 -27.31 -3.84 -12.66
N GLN A 293 -27.36 -5.05 -12.09
CA GLN A 293 -28.11 -6.15 -12.67
C GLN A 293 -29.61 -5.87 -12.73
N SER A 294 -30.17 -5.17 -11.72
CA SER A 294 -31.59 -4.82 -11.71
C SER A 294 -31.94 -3.68 -12.66
N SER A 295 -31.06 -2.68 -12.86
CA SER A 295 -31.32 -1.53 -13.72
C SER A 295 -31.00 -1.78 -15.19
N PHE A 296 -29.91 -2.51 -15.47
CA PHE A 296 -29.46 -2.72 -16.86
C PHE A 296 -29.89 -4.08 -17.43
N GLY A 297 -29.98 -5.16 -16.63
CA GLY A 297 -30.33 -6.48 -17.12
C GLY A 297 -29.51 -6.88 -18.35
N ASP A 298 -30.19 -7.14 -19.49
CA ASP A 298 -29.57 -7.48 -20.77
C ASP A 298 -29.26 -6.27 -21.66
N LEU A 299 -29.57 -5.03 -21.19
CA LEU A 299 -29.38 -3.80 -21.97
C LEU A 299 -27.93 -3.42 -22.16
N ALA A 300 -27.09 -3.67 -21.13
CA ALA A 300 -25.68 -3.36 -21.16
C ALA A 300 -24.88 -4.27 -20.22
N THR A 301 -23.65 -4.57 -20.58
CA THR A 301 -22.70 -5.22 -19.66
C THR A 301 -22.06 -4.16 -18.76
N VAL A 302 -22.06 -4.42 -17.46
CA VAL A 302 -21.59 -3.47 -16.46
C VAL A 302 -20.35 -3.99 -15.75
N ARG A 303 -19.34 -3.13 -15.55
CA ARG A 303 -18.15 -3.39 -14.75
C ARG A 303 -17.88 -2.22 -13.79
N LEU A 304 -17.56 -2.54 -12.56
CA LEU A 304 -17.22 -1.55 -11.55
C LEU A 304 -15.70 -1.37 -11.48
N THR A 305 -15.24 -0.14 -11.35
CA THR A 305 -13.83 0.22 -11.15
C THR A 305 -13.75 1.54 -10.38
N GLY A 306 -12.56 1.91 -9.93
CA GLY A 306 -12.33 3.16 -9.21
C GLY A 306 -11.29 2.98 -8.11
N ASP A 307 -10.81 4.09 -7.58
CA ASP A 307 -9.73 4.09 -6.59
C ASP A 307 -10.00 3.20 -5.37
N PRO A 308 -11.18 3.25 -4.71
CA PRO A 308 -11.45 2.41 -3.55
C PRO A 308 -11.50 0.91 -3.88
N LEU A 309 -12.01 0.54 -5.05
CA LEU A 309 -12.09 -0.85 -5.50
C LEU A 309 -10.71 -1.42 -5.81
N LEU A 310 -9.83 -0.62 -6.45
CA LEU A 310 -8.43 -0.97 -6.70
C LEU A 310 -7.65 -1.14 -5.41
N GLU A 311 -7.82 -0.25 -4.43
CA GLU A 311 -7.19 -0.37 -3.12
C GLU A 311 -7.58 -1.67 -2.43
N ARG A 312 -8.84 -2.07 -2.51
CA ARG A 312 -9.34 -3.33 -1.97
C ARG A 312 -8.76 -4.55 -2.68
N GLU A 313 -8.70 -4.55 -4.02
CA GLU A 313 -8.06 -5.63 -4.78
C GLU A 313 -6.57 -5.78 -4.41
N ILE A 314 -5.86 -4.67 -4.25
CA ILE A 314 -4.47 -4.64 -3.79
C ILE A 314 -4.35 -5.26 -2.39
N GLU A 315 -5.24 -4.91 -1.48
CA GLU A 315 -5.23 -5.48 -0.13
C GLU A 315 -5.51 -6.99 -0.14
N GLN A 316 -6.46 -7.46 -0.92
CA GLN A 316 -6.75 -8.89 -1.08
C GLN A 316 -5.55 -9.65 -1.67
N ALA A 317 -4.88 -9.07 -2.66
CA ALA A 317 -3.67 -9.65 -3.25
C ALA A 317 -2.47 -9.70 -2.28
N MET A 318 -2.45 -8.84 -1.24
CA MET A 318 -1.42 -8.86 -0.20
C MET A 318 -1.71 -9.88 0.92
N ARG A 319 -2.96 -10.34 1.06
CA ARG A 319 -3.35 -11.36 2.08
C ARG A 319 -3.13 -12.80 1.63
N HIS A 320 -2.93 -13.02 0.34
CA HIS A 320 -2.64 -14.32 -0.27
C HIS A 320 -1.17 -14.43 -0.68
#